data_aab9c76c0a65aeecab2199390162efb9
#
_entry.id   aab9c76c0a65aeecab2199390162efb9
#
_cell.length_a   1.000
_cell.length_b   1.000
_cell.length_c   1.000
_cell.angle_alpha   90.00
_cell.angle_beta   90.00
_cell.angle_gamma   90.00
#
_symmetry.space_group_name_H-M   'P 1'
#
loop_
_entity.id
_entity.type
_entity.pdbx_description
1 polymer ?
#
loop_
_entity_poly.entity_id
_entity_poly.type
_entity_poly.pdbx_seq_one_letter_code
_entity_poly.pdbx_strand_id
1 'polypeptide(L)'
;MLKIEDLEVSYGAVQALRGISMKVDDGEIVSLIGANGAGKTTTLHAITGLVPIKSGSVIYDGHDLRKTDPSRIVTMGLAHVPEGRQVFTRMTVSENLAMGAYFRKDKKAIADDLERVYARFPRLKERARQLAGTLSGGEQQMLAMGRAIMSAPKLIVMDEPSMGLSPVLVQEVFSIIQTMHEMGITILLVEQNAKMALTIADRAYVLENGRITMSGGARDLLHDDKVRKAYLGA
;
A
#
# COMPACT_ATOMS: atom_id res chain seq x y z
N MET A 1 7.78 -0.81 -13.66
CA MET A 1 7.27 -1.84 -12.74
C MET A 1 5.77 -2.07 -12.88
N LEU A 2 4.88 -1.15 -12.52
CA LEU A 2 3.42 -1.29 -12.64
C LEU A 2 2.86 -0.27 -13.64
N LYS A 3 2.00 -0.73 -14.58
CA LYS A 3 1.32 0.11 -15.56
C LYS A 3 -0.17 -0.23 -15.59
N ILE A 4 -1.00 0.78 -15.48
CA ILE A 4 -2.46 0.70 -15.55
C ILE A 4 -2.90 1.55 -16.73
N GLU A 5 -3.72 0.99 -17.64
CA GLU A 5 -4.23 1.68 -18.82
C GLU A 5 -5.74 1.47 -18.93
N ASP A 6 -6.46 2.58 -19.00
CA ASP A 6 -7.91 2.68 -19.20
C ASP A 6 -8.73 1.73 -18.32
N LEU A 7 -8.29 1.60 -17.04
CA LEU A 7 -8.87 0.65 -16.10
C LEU A 7 -10.30 1.06 -15.71
N GLU A 8 -11.25 0.18 -15.99
CA GLU A 8 -12.63 0.28 -15.52
C GLU A 8 -12.98 -0.85 -14.56
N VAL A 9 -13.63 -0.48 -13.45
CA VAL A 9 -14.17 -1.42 -12.45
C VAL A 9 -15.57 -1.00 -12.08
N SER A 10 -16.48 -1.97 -11.98
CA SER A 10 -17.87 -1.76 -11.58
C SER A 10 -18.31 -2.75 -10.51
N TYR A 11 -19.10 -2.29 -9.56
CA TYR A 11 -19.81 -3.10 -8.56
C TYR A 11 -21.31 -3.05 -8.90
N GLY A 12 -21.78 -4.08 -9.62
CA GLY A 12 -23.13 -4.07 -10.16
C GLY A 12 -23.34 -2.86 -11.09
N ALA A 13 -24.31 -2.01 -10.79
CA ALA A 13 -24.61 -0.80 -11.57
C ALA A 13 -23.66 0.39 -11.27
N VAL A 14 -22.86 0.33 -10.20
CA VAL A 14 -22.00 1.44 -9.79
C VAL A 14 -20.63 1.29 -10.45
N GLN A 15 -20.28 2.22 -11.35
CA GLN A 15 -18.95 2.28 -11.95
C GLN A 15 -18.00 3.03 -11.00
N ALA A 16 -17.12 2.29 -10.32
CA ALA A 16 -16.17 2.82 -9.36
C ALA A 16 -14.92 3.42 -10.01
N LEU A 17 -14.41 2.80 -11.09
CA LEU A 17 -13.31 3.35 -11.90
C LEU A 17 -13.78 3.52 -13.35
N ARG A 18 -13.40 4.65 -13.96
CA ARG A 18 -13.94 5.13 -15.23
C ARG A 18 -12.83 5.42 -16.24
N GLY A 19 -11.97 4.41 -16.50
CA GLY A 19 -10.86 4.53 -17.43
C GLY A 19 -9.67 5.29 -16.83
N ILE A 20 -9.15 4.83 -15.68
CA ILE A 20 -7.96 5.43 -15.10
C ILE A 20 -6.69 4.86 -15.74
N SER A 21 -5.70 5.74 -15.94
CA SER A 21 -4.37 5.37 -16.42
C SER A 21 -3.31 5.96 -15.50
N MET A 22 -2.40 5.11 -15.00
CA MET A 22 -1.30 5.51 -14.13
C MET A 22 -0.14 4.53 -14.22
N LYS A 23 1.03 4.94 -13.78
CA LYS A 23 2.22 4.09 -13.71
C LYS A 23 2.97 4.28 -12.40
N VAL A 24 3.68 3.22 -11.99
CA VAL A 24 4.66 3.25 -10.90
C VAL A 24 5.95 2.67 -11.48
N ASP A 25 6.99 3.48 -11.52
CA ASP A 25 8.30 3.06 -11.98
C ASP A 25 9.08 2.41 -10.82
N ASP A 26 10.18 1.70 -11.12
CA ASP A 26 10.98 1.03 -10.09
C ASP A 26 11.64 2.08 -9.18
N GLY A 27 11.63 1.83 -7.87
CA GLY A 27 12.27 2.69 -6.89
C GLY A 27 11.57 4.04 -6.67
N GLU A 28 10.26 4.15 -6.90
CA GLU A 28 9.47 5.35 -6.61
C GLU A 28 8.51 5.12 -5.43
N ILE A 29 8.20 6.21 -4.72
CA ILE A 29 6.97 6.34 -3.95
C ILE A 29 5.97 7.10 -4.82
N VAL A 30 4.94 6.42 -5.29
CA VAL A 30 3.81 7.05 -6.00
C VAL A 30 2.60 7.11 -5.09
N SER A 31 1.98 8.28 -4.98
CA SER A 31 0.76 8.42 -4.17
C SER A 31 -0.48 8.56 -5.04
N LEU A 32 -1.56 7.87 -4.65
CA LEU A 32 -2.90 8.05 -5.18
C LEU A 32 -3.77 8.70 -4.11
N ILE A 33 -4.02 10.00 -4.25
CA ILE A 33 -4.81 10.77 -3.30
C ILE A 33 -6.22 11.05 -3.83
N GLY A 34 -7.17 11.25 -2.94
CA GLY A 34 -8.55 11.54 -3.29
C GLY A 34 -9.50 11.40 -2.09
N ALA A 35 -10.70 11.93 -2.21
CA ALA A 35 -11.73 11.82 -1.18
C ALA A 35 -12.20 10.37 -0.98
N ASN A 36 -12.94 10.13 0.12
CA ASN A 36 -13.59 8.84 0.35
C ASN A 36 -14.60 8.55 -0.78
N GLY A 37 -14.59 7.30 -1.25
CA GLY A 37 -15.43 6.89 -2.38
C GLY A 37 -14.89 7.29 -3.77
N ALA A 38 -13.72 7.94 -3.87
CA ALA A 38 -13.14 8.30 -5.17
C ALA A 38 -12.71 7.10 -6.03
N GLY A 39 -12.51 5.91 -5.43
CA GLY A 39 -12.09 4.68 -6.12
C GLY A 39 -10.68 4.21 -5.75
N LYS A 40 -10.05 4.79 -4.73
CA LYS A 40 -8.67 4.48 -4.31
C LYS A 40 -8.48 3.01 -3.95
N THR A 41 -9.22 2.50 -2.97
CA THR A 41 -9.22 1.08 -2.56
C THR A 41 -9.59 0.16 -3.72
N THR A 42 -10.55 0.56 -4.57
CA THR A 42 -10.92 -0.21 -5.78
C THR A 42 -9.74 -0.35 -6.73
N THR A 43 -8.91 0.68 -6.87
CA THR A 43 -7.70 0.62 -7.70
C THR A 43 -6.73 -0.44 -7.14
N LEU A 44 -6.48 -0.45 -5.83
CA LEU A 44 -5.62 -1.46 -5.20
C LEU A 44 -6.21 -2.87 -5.29
N HIS A 45 -7.52 -3.02 -5.11
CA HIS A 45 -8.20 -4.31 -5.26
C HIS A 45 -8.12 -4.84 -6.70
N ALA A 46 -8.18 -3.97 -7.71
CA ALA A 46 -7.98 -4.38 -9.09
C ALA A 46 -6.53 -4.82 -9.36
N ILE A 47 -5.53 -4.12 -8.80
CA ILE A 47 -4.11 -4.50 -8.89
C ILE A 47 -3.85 -5.85 -8.23
N THR A 48 -4.47 -6.11 -7.09
CA THR A 48 -4.26 -7.33 -6.28
C THR A 48 -5.17 -8.50 -6.69
N GLY A 49 -6.02 -8.31 -7.71
CA GLY A 49 -6.92 -9.34 -8.21
C GLY A 49 -8.10 -9.65 -7.29
N LEU A 50 -8.39 -8.78 -6.32
CA LEU A 50 -9.50 -8.94 -5.38
C LEU A 50 -10.86 -8.53 -5.96
N VAL A 51 -10.85 -7.77 -7.06
CA VAL A 51 -12.06 -7.40 -7.80
C VAL A 51 -11.87 -7.63 -9.30
N PRO A 52 -12.92 -8.02 -10.03
CA PRO A 52 -12.82 -8.22 -11.47
C PRO A 52 -12.67 -6.88 -12.21
N ILE A 53 -11.79 -6.85 -13.20
CA ILE A 53 -11.57 -5.72 -14.09
C ILE A 53 -12.57 -5.83 -15.25
N LYS A 54 -13.35 -4.78 -15.49
CA LYS A 54 -14.34 -4.71 -16.59
C LYS A 54 -13.65 -4.46 -17.94
N SER A 55 -12.76 -3.48 -18.01
CA SER A 55 -11.97 -3.14 -19.19
C SER A 55 -10.64 -2.50 -18.80
N GLY A 56 -9.76 -2.31 -19.77
CA GLY A 56 -8.41 -1.80 -19.56
C GLY A 56 -7.40 -2.89 -19.21
N SER A 57 -6.23 -2.50 -18.74
CA SER A 57 -5.15 -3.43 -18.39
C SER A 57 -4.43 -3.03 -17.10
N VAL A 58 -3.90 -4.04 -16.40
CA VAL A 58 -2.99 -3.87 -15.27
C VAL A 58 -1.79 -4.79 -15.52
N ILE A 59 -0.65 -4.19 -15.86
CA ILE A 59 0.58 -4.91 -16.18
C ILE A 59 1.59 -4.68 -15.05
N TYR A 60 2.07 -5.76 -14.45
CA TYR A 60 3.12 -5.75 -13.42
C TYR A 60 4.29 -6.63 -13.86
N ASP A 61 5.49 -6.06 -13.95
CA ASP A 61 6.71 -6.73 -14.45
C ASP A 61 6.46 -7.50 -15.76
N GLY A 62 5.69 -6.92 -16.70
CA GLY A 62 5.36 -7.51 -18.00
C GLY A 62 4.22 -8.54 -17.97
N HIS A 63 3.62 -8.83 -16.82
CA HIS A 63 2.53 -9.79 -16.67
C HIS A 63 1.17 -9.09 -16.53
N ASP A 64 0.16 -9.55 -17.29
CA ASP A 64 -1.22 -9.05 -17.18
C ASP A 64 -1.90 -9.64 -15.93
N LEU A 65 -2.11 -8.81 -14.91
CA LEU A 65 -2.69 -9.23 -13.63
C LEU A 65 -4.16 -9.64 -13.73
N ARG A 66 -4.90 -9.24 -14.78
CA ARG A 66 -6.28 -9.69 -15.00
C ARG A 66 -6.36 -11.21 -15.23
N LYS A 67 -5.28 -11.82 -15.70
CA LYS A 67 -5.17 -13.24 -16.00
C LYS A 67 -4.38 -14.01 -14.95
N THR A 68 -3.98 -13.33 -13.88
CA THR A 68 -3.12 -13.89 -12.84
C THR A 68 -3.94 -14.17 -11.58
N ASP A 69 -3.83 -15.38 -11.06
CA ASP A 69 -4.45 -15.73 -9.78
C ASP A 69 -3.87 -14.84 -8.66
N PRO A 70 -4.73 -14.29 -7.75
CA PRO A 70 -4.27 -13.43 -6.65
C PRO A 70 -3.16 -14.04 -5.79
N SER A 71 -3.20 -15.35 -5.56
CA SER A 71 -2.16 -16.06 -4.79
C SER A 71 -0.80 -16.02 -5.48
N ARG A 72 -0.77 -15.95 -6.81
CA ARG A 72 0.46 -15.85 -7.61
C ARG A 72 1.02 -14.43 -7.60
N ILE A 73 0.17 -13.40 -7.51
CA ILE A 73 0.60 -11.99 -7.49
C ILE A 73 1.59 -11.75 -6.35
N VAL A 74 1.32 -12.32 -5.16
CA VAL A 74 2.24 -12.22 -4.01
C VAL A 74 3.59 -12.85 -4.32
N THR A 75 3.62 -14.00 -4.99
CA THR A 75 4.87 -14.68 -5.35
C THR A 75 5.69 -13.95 -6.41
N MET A 76 5.07 -13.00 -7.12
CA MET A 76 5.75 -12.11 -8.07
C MET A 76 6.44 -10.91 -7.40
N GLY A 77 6.28 -10.77 -6.07
CA GLY A 77 6.87 -9.69 -5.29
C GLY A 77 5.98 -8.45 -5.14
N LEU A 78 4.65 -8.59 -5.31
CA LEU A 78 3.68 -7.54 -5.00
C LEU A 78 3.01 -7.86 -3.67
N ALA A 79 3.24 -7.02 -2.65
CA ALA A 79 2.59 -7.14 -1.35
C ALA A 79 1.51 -6.08 -1.17
N HIS A 80 0.49 -6.40 -0.38
CA HIS A 80 -0.61 -5.49 -0.05
C HIS A 80 -0.71 -5.29 1.46
N VAL A 81 -0.71 -4.04 1.88
CA VAL A 81 -1.10 -3.61 3.24
C VAL A 81 -2.51 -3.02 3.12
N PRO A 82 -3.55 -3.77 3.47
CA PRO A 82 -4.93 -3.33 3.30
C PRO A 82 -5.35 -2.33 4.38
N GLU A 83 -6.41 -1.61 4.11
CA GLU A 83 -7.12 -0.80 5.09
C GLU A 83 -7.58 -1.65 6.30
N GLY A 84 -7.60 -1.07 7.48
CA GLY A 84 -8.04 -1.76 8.69
C GLY A 84 -7.05 -2.80 9.22
N ARG A 85 -5.78 -2.73 8.79
CA ARG A 85 -4.63 -3.51 9.32
C ARG A 85 -4.67 -5.00 9.00
N GLN A 86 -5.82 -5.66 9.02
CA GLN A 86 -6.08 -7.06 8.65
C GLN A 86 -5.05 -8.05 9.23
N VAL A 87 -4.72 -7.90 10.53
CA VAL A 87 -3.86 -8.86 11.25
C VAL A 87 -4.64 -10.13 11.62
N PHE A 88 -3.95 -11.27 11.70
CA PHE A 88 -4.53 -12.50 12.20
C PHE A 88 -4.63 -12.44 13.74
N THR A 89 -5.75 -12.00 14.24
CA THR A 89 -5.96 -11.62 15.66
C THR A 89 -5.74 -12.77 16.66
N ARG A 90 -5.95 -14.02 16.24
CA ARG A 90 -5.75 -15.23 17.06
C ARG A 90 -4.35 -15.83 16.95
N MET A 91 -3.50 -15.26 16.13
CA MET A 91 -2.09 -15.61 15.99
C MET A 91 -1.23 -14.63 16.79
N THR A 92 -0.07 -15.08 17.22
CA THR A 92 0.94 -14.22 17.84
C THR A 92 1.56 -13.26 16.83
N VAL A 93 2.28 -12.25 17.31
CA VAL A 93 3.06 -11.34 16.46
C VAL A 93 4.04 -12.10 15.58
N SER A 94 4.81 -13.03 16.16
CA SER A 94 5.79 -13.83 15.41
C SER A 94 5.14 -14.71 14.34
N GLU A 95 3.99 -15.33 14.63
CA GLU A 95 3.23 -16.11 13.66
C GLU A 95 2.68 -15.25 12.53
N ASN A 96 2.16 -14.05 12.84
CA ASN A 96 1.74 -13.09 11.81
C ASN A 96 2.88 -12.72 10.87
N LEU A 97 4.09 -12.44 11.41
CA LEU A 97 5.27 -12.13 10.60
C LEU A 97 5.68 -13.34 9.74
N ALA A 98 5.68 -14.56 10.33
CA ALA A 98 5.98 -15.79 9.59
C ALA A 98 5.01 -16.03 8.41
N MET A 99 3.72 -15.66 8.56
CA MET A 99 2.75 -15.74 7.48
C MET A 99 3.12 -14.85 6.29
N GLY A 100 3.80 -13.72 6.51
CA GLY A 100 4.34 -12.89 5.42
C GLY A 100 5.34 -13.63 4.53
N ALA A 101 6.10 -14.55 5.09
CA ALA A 101 7.08 -15.37 4.38
C ALA A 101 6.53 -16.73 3.88
N TYR A 102 5.21 -16.95 3.93
CA TYR A 102 4.59 -18.26 3.68
C TYR A 102 5.01 -18.93 2.37
N PHE A 103 5.17 -18.17 1.29
CA PHE A 103 5.58 -18.69 -0.01
C PHE A 103 7.09 -18.81 -0.21
N ARG A 104 7.89 -18.28 0.72
CA ARG A 104 9.36 -18.29 0.64
C ARG A 104 9.94 -19.61 1.15
N LYS A 105 11.11 -20.01 0.60
CA LYS A 105 11.82 -21.24 0.97
C LYS A 105 13.23 -20.99 1.51
N ASP A 106 13.71 -19.76 1.38
CA ASP A 106 15.05 -19.30 1.73
C ASP A 106 15.18 -19.00 3.24
N LYS A 107 15.23 -20.04 4.07
CA LYS A 107 15.19 -19.95 5.55
C LYS A 107 16.17 -18.94 6.13
N LYS A 108 17.39 -18.82 5.57
CA LYS A 108 18.39 -17.86 6.05
C LYS A 108 17.92 -16.42 5.80
N ALA A 109 17.53 -16.10 4.56
CA ALA A 109 17.06 -14.75 4.23
C ALA A 109 15.76 -14.39 4.99
N ILE A 110 14.86 -15.35 5.24
CA ILE A 110 13.67 -15.14 6.10
C ILE A 110 14.09 -14.75 7.53
N ALA A 111 15.09 -15.43 8.10
CA ALA A 111 15.59 -15.11 9.45
C ALA A 111 16.26 -13.72 9.47
N ASP A 112 17.06 -13.39 8.45
CA ASP A 112 17.70 -12.08 8.33
C ASP A 112 16.65 -10.95 8.19
N ASP A 113 15.60 -11.17 7.39
CA ASP A 113 14.50 -10.21 7.23
C ASP A 113 13.67 -10.06 8.52
N LEU A 114 13.46 -11.14 9.28
CA LEU A 114 12.78 -11.07 10.57
C LEU A 114 13.55 -10.20 11.57
N GLU A 115 14.88 -10.34 11.63
CA GLU A 115 15.71 -9.49 12.49
C GLU A 115 15.68 -8.02 12.03
N ARG A 116 15.66 -7.74 10.70
CA ARG A 116 15.47 -6.39 10.16
C ARG A 116 14.12 -5.79 10.57
N VAL A 117 13.03 -6.58 10.46
CA VAL A 117 11.70 -6.17 10.91
C VAL A 117 11.71 -5.88 12.41
N TYR A 118 12.32 -6.72 13.24
CA TYR A 118 12.43 -6.49 14.66
C TYR A 118 13.32 -5.29 15.04
N ALA A 119 14.38 -5.05 14.28
CA ALA A 119 15.22 -3.86 14.45
C ALA A 119 14.42 -2.57 14.15
N ARG A 120 13.54 -2.60 13.11
CA ARG A 120 12.70 -1.47 12.74
C ARG A 120 11.50 -1.29 13.66
N PHE A 121 10.94 -2.39 14.16
CA PHE A 121 9.76 -2.42 15.03
C PHE A 121 10.10 -3.08 16.38
N PRO A 122 10.89 -2.45 17.28
CA PRO A 122 11.31 -3.07 18.53
C PRO A 122 10.13 -3.55 19.40
N ARG A 123 9.01 -2.82 19.35
CA ARG A 123 7.77 -3.21 20.06
C ARG A 123 7.21 -4.55 19.59
N LEU A 124 7.35 -4.89 18.31
CA LEU A 124 6.94 -6.19 17.82
C LEU A 124 7.84 -7.31 18.35
N LYS A 125 9.16 -7.05 18.52
CA LYS A 125 10.09 -8.00 19.12
C LYS A 125 9.76 -8.26 20.58
N GLU A 126 9.55 -7.19 21.37
CA GLU A 126 9.15 -7.27 22.78
C GLU A 126 7.87 -8.10 22.97
N ARG A 127 6.94 -8.00 22.01
CA ARG A 127 5.61 -8.64 22.04
C ARG A 127 5.50 -9.85 21.11
N ALA A 128 6.61 -10.45 20.69
CA ALA A 128 6.64 -11.51 19.69
C ALA A 128 5.68 -12.68 20.00
N ARG A 129 5.49 -13.01 21.28
CA ARG A 129 4.58 -14.09 21.74
C ARG A 129 3.17 -13.63 22.09
N GLN A 130 2.89 -12.33 22.01
CA GLN A 130 1.57 -11.76 22.33
C GLN A 130 0.61 -12.00 21.16
N LEU A 131 -0.68 -12.25 21.43
CA LEU A 131 -1.72 -12.35 20.42
C LEU A 131 -1.92 -10.99 19.72
N ALA A 132 -1.91 -10.98 18.39
CA ALA A 132 -2.01 -9.75 17.60
C ALA A 132 -3.31 -8.97 17.84
N GLY A 133 -4.40 -9.67 18.20
CA GLY A 133 -5.67 -9.01 18.53
C GLY A 133 -5.64 -8.17 19.79
N THR A 134 -4.62 -8.33 20.67
CA THR A 134 -4.47 -7.57 21.91
C THR A 134 -3.51 -6.37 21.79
N LEU A 135 -2.95 -6.16 20.61
CA LEU A 135 -2.08 -5.01 20.32
C LEU A 135 -2.90 -3.73 20.17
N SER A 136 -2.28 -2.59 20.43
CA SER A 136 -2.83 -1.28 20.07
C SER A 136 -2.98 -1.13 18.55
N GLY A 137 -3.82 -0.18 18.12
CA GLY A 137 -4.03 0.04 16.69
C GLY A 137 -2.76 0.38 15.91
N GLY A 138 -1.84 1.15 16.50
CA GLY A 138 -0.55 1.45 15.89
C GLY A 138 0.37 0.23 15.81
N GLU A 139 0.42 -0.60 16.87
CA GLU A 139 1.21 -1.84 16.85
C GLU A 139 0.66 -2.85 15.83
N GLN A 140 -0.67 -2.91 15.66
CA GLN A 140 -1.28 -3.73 14.60
C GLN A 140 -0.92 -3.22 13.19
N GLN A 141 -0.85 -1.88 13.01
CA GLN A 141 -0.43 -1.30 11.74
C GLN A 141 1.05 -1.63 11.44
N MET A 142 1.93 -1.48 12.43
CA MET A 142 3.33 -1.91 12.31
C MET A 142 3.46 -3.39 11.99
N LEU A 143 2.62 -4.25 12.61
CA LEU A 143 2.59 -5.68 12.34
C LEU A 143 2.15 -5.98 10.90
N ALA A 144 1.13 -5.30 10.37
CA ALA A 144 0.69 -5.45 8.99
C ALA A 144 1.79 -5.05 7.99
N MET A 145 2.49 -3.94 8.24
CA MET A 145 3.63 -3.49 7.44
C MET A 145 4.82 -4.45 7.55
N GLY A 146 5.16 -4.89 8.76
CA GLY A 146 6.21 -5.89 8.99
C GLY A 146 5.91 -7.21 8.27
N ARG A 147 4.66 -7.67 8.29
CA ARG A 147 4.22 -8.86 7.55
C ARG A 147 4.40 -8.69 6.03
N ALA A 148 4.12 -7.51 5.49
CA ALA A 148 4.36 -7.23 4.07
C ALA A 148 5.85 -7.28 3.73
N ILE A 149 6.74 -6.73 4.57
CA ILE A 149 8.20 -6.80 4.38
C ILE A 149 8.69 -8.26 4.36
N MET A 150 8.13 -9.12 5.20
CA MET A 150 8.50 -10.54 5.27
C MET A 150 8.27 -11.32 3.96
N SER A 151 7.44 -10.82 3.04
CA SER A 151 7.30 -11.41 1.70
C SER A 151 8.46 -11.09 0.76
N ALA A 152 9.44 -10.26 1.17
CA ALA A 152 10.52 -9.72 0.34
C ALA A 152 9.99 -9.05 -0.95
N PRO A 153 9.12 -8.03 -0.82
CA PRO A 153 8.41 -7.47 -1.95
C PRO A 153 9.32 -6.55 -2.79
N LYS A 154 9.03 -6.47 -4.10
CA LYS A 154 9.54 -5.44 -5.00
C LYS A 154 8.64 -4.20 -4.98
N LEU A 155 7.33 -4.42 -4.89
CA LEU A 155 6.29 -3.40 -4.81
C LEU A 155 5.38 -3.67 -3.61
N ILE A 156 5.16 -2.64 -2.79
CA ILE A 156 4.11 -2.67 -1.77
C ILE A 156 3.02 -1.68 -2.16
N VAL A 157 1.77 -2.15 -2.20
CA VAL A 157 0.60 -1.29 -2.30
C VAL A 157 -0.02 -1.13 -0.91
N MET A 158 -0.27 0.11 -0.48
CA MET A 158 -0.77 0.41 0.87
C MET A 158 -2.08 1.19 0.78
N ASP A 159 -3.10 0.73 1.51
CA ASP A 159 -4.42 1.34 1.54
C ASP A 159 -4.65 2.07 2.88
N GLU A 160 -4.58 3.39 2.84
CA GLU A 160 -4.79 4.32 3.96
C GLU A 160 -4.09 3.89 5.28
N PRO A 161 -2.77 3.63 5.25
CA PRO A 161 -2.06 3.06 6.39
C PRO A 161 -2.06 3.97 7.63
N SER A 162 -2.34 5.27 7.46
CA SER A 162 -2.38 6.23 8.56
C SER A 162 -3.78 6.40 9.18
N MET A 163 -4.83 5.78 8.59
CA MET A 163 -6.21 6.04 9.01
C MET A 163 -6.50 5.59 10.44
N GLY A 164 -7.15 6.46 11.21
CA GLY A 164 -7.57 6.18 12.60
C GLY A 164 -6.42 6.09 13.60
N LEU A 165 -5.24 6.60 13.26
CA LEU A 165 -4.09 6.69 14.17
C LEU A 165 -3.96 8.08 14.79
N SER A 166 -3.31 8.14 15.96
CA SER A 166 -2.94 9.42 16.57
C SER A 166 -1.88 10.16 15.72
N PRO A 167 -1.78 11.50 15.80
CA PRO A 167 -0.81 12.26 15.02
C PRO A 167 0.64 11.77 15.12
N VAL A 168 1.05 11.32 16.31
CA VAL A 168 2.39 10.75 16.53
C VAL A 168 2.59 9.46 15.75
N LEU A 169 1.60 8.56 15.80
CA LEU A 169 1.65 7.29 15.06
C LEU A 169 1.54 7.49 13.55
N VAL A 170 0.81 8.51 13.08
CA VAL A 170 0.81 8.90 11.67
C VAL A 170 2.22 9.23 11.20
N GLN A 171 2.95 10.10 11.92
CA GLN A 171 4.33 10.43 11.60
C GLN A 171 5.24 9.19 11.58
N GLU A 172 5.06 8.30 12.55
CA GLU A 172 5.82 7.05 12.62
C GLU A 172 5.55 6.16 11.39
N VAL A 173 4.30 5.97 11.00
CA VAL A 173 3.92 5.20 9.79
C VAL A 173 4.58 5.79 8.53
N PHE A 174 4.53 7.11 8.34
CA PHE A 174 5.16 7.74 7.18
C PHE A 174 6.69 7.62 7.20
N SER A 175 7.33 7.71 8.38
CA SER A 175 8.77 7.43 8.54
C SER A 175 9.11 5.98 8.16
N ILE A 176 8.25 5.02 8.51
CA ILE A 176 8.42 3.61 8.15
C ILE A 176 8.32 3.43 6.62
N ILE A 177 7.35 4.09 5.97
CA ILE A 177 7.19 4.05 4.51
C ILE A 177 8.46 4.57 3.82
N GLN A 178 9.01 5.69 4.28
CA GLN A 178 10.29 6.20 3.75
C GLN A 178 11.44 5.20 3.96
N THR A 179 11.54 4.59 5.13
CA THR A 179 12.57 3.55 5.37
C THR A 179 12.41 2.34 4.45
N MET A 180 11.18 1.88 4.18
CA MET A 180 10.94 0.81 3.22
C MET A 180 11.43 1.19 1.82
N HIS A 181 11.18 2.44 1.41
CA HIS A 181 11.67 2.97 0.15
C HIS A 181 13.22 3.03 0.10
N GLU A 182 13.87 3.50 1.16
CA GLU A 182 15.34 3.49 1.31
C GLU A 182 15.94 2.08 1.23
N MET A 183 15.17 1.05 1.59
CA MET A 183 15.53 -0.37 1.39
C MET A 183 15.40 -0.83 -0.06
N GLY A 184 14.99 0.04 -0.99
CA GLY A 184 14.82 -0.24 -2.42
C GLY A 184 13.43 -0.80 -2.78
N ILE A 185 12.45 -0.72 -1.88
CA ILE A 185 11.08 -1.18 -2.15
C ILE A 185 10.32 -0.06 -2.86
N THR A 186 9.70 -0.37 -3.98
CA THR A 186 8.77 0.52 -4.69
C THR A 186 7.44 0.59 -3.93
N ILE A 187 6.81 1.75 -3.85
CA ILE A 187 5.60 1.94 -3.05
C ILE A 187 4.51 2.64 -3.85
N LEU A 188 3.32 2.04 -3.87
CA LEU A 188 2.08 2.71 -4.26
C LEU A 188 1.27 2.97 -2.99
N LEU A 189 1.21 4.24 -2.60
CA LEU A 189 0.54 4.69 -1.39
C LEU A 189 -0.81 5.31 -1.72
N VAL A 190 -1.89 4.69 -1.26
CA VAL A 190 -3.22 5.28 -1.28
C VAL A 190 -3.46 5.97 0.06
N GLU A 191 -3.81 7.25 0.04
CA GLU A 191 -4.02 8.03 1.26
C GLU A 191 -5.11 9.10 1.10
N GLN A 192 -5.83 9.36 2.19
CA GLN A 192 -6.70 10.51 2.33
C GLN A 192 -5.91 11.71 2.88
N ASN A 193 -4.89 11.49 3.70
CA ASN A 193 -3.99 12.54 4.19
C ASN A 193 -3.03 13.00 3.08
N ALA A 194 -3.59 13.77 2.13
CA ALA A 194 -2.87 14.22 0.95
C ALA A 194 -1.58 14.98 1.29
N LYS A 195 -1.58 15.80 2.35
CA LYS A 195 -0.40 16.57 2.76
C LYS A 195 0.77 15.65 3.11
N MET A 196 0.54 14.68 3.97
CA MET A 196 1.58 13.74 4.38
C MET A 196 2.04 12.87 3.20
N ALA A 197 1.09 12.38 2.40
CA ALA A 197 1.39 11.57 1.23
C ALA A 197 2.26 12.31 0.20
N LEU A 198 1.90 13.56 -0.14
CA LEU A 198 2.66 14.39 -1.08
C LEU A 198 4.04 14.82 -0.53
N THR A 199 4.23 14.84 0.80
CA THR A 199 5.52 15.19 1.40
C THR A 199 6.58 14.11 1.17
N ILE A 200 6.18 12.83 1.09
CA ILE A 200 7.11 11.70 0.95
C ILE A 200 7.14 11.09 -0.46
N ALA A 201 6.13 11.38 -1.29
CA ALA A 201 6.05 10.82 -2.63
C ALA A 201 6.92 11.55 -3.64
N ASP A 202 7.40 10.82 -4.65
CA ASP A 202 8.07 11.39 -5.83
C ASP A 202 7.06 11.96 -6.81
N ARG A 203 5.98 11.21 -7.06
CA ARG A 203 4.87 11.60 -7.94
C ARG A 203 3.53 11.26 -7.31
N ALA A 204 2.49 11.94 -7.77
CA ALA A 204 1.15 11.60 -7.32
C ALA A 204 0.09 11.72 -8.43
N TYR A 205 -1.02 11.05 -8.18
CA TYR A 205 -2.25 11.12 -8.96
C TYR A 205 -3.39 11.54 -8.05
N VAL A 206 -4.24 12.44 -8.54
CA VAL A 206 -5.47 12.87 -7.86
C VAL A 206 -6.65 12.14 -8.47
N LEU A 207 -7.34 11.34 -7.68
CA LEU A 207 -8.50 10.55 -8.10
C LEU A 207 -9.79 11.19 -7.59
N GLU A 208 -10.71 11.50 -8.50
CA GLU A 208 -12.02 12.06 -8.20
C GLU A 208 -13.09 11.32 -9.01
N ASN A 209 -14.12 10.82 -8.33
CA ASN A 209 -15.25 10.14 -8.96
C ASN A 209 -14.86 9.07 -9.98
N GLY A 210 -13.82 8.30 -9.67
CA GLY A 210 -13.31 7.21 -10.51
C GLY A 210 -12.47 7.67 -11.71
N ARG A 211 -11.99 8.92 -11.75
CA ARG A 211 -11.12 9.46 -12.81
C ARG A 211 -9.88 10.13 -12.23
N ILE A 212 -8.75 10.00 -12.91
CA ILE A 212 -7.56 10.81 -12.62
C ILE A 212 -7.81 12.22 -13.16
N THR A 213 -7.87 13.20 -12.26
CA THR A 213 -8.09 14.62 -12.61
C THR A 213 -6.79 15.42 -12.71
N MET A 214 -5.76 15.01 -11.94
CA MET A 214 -4.44 15.64 -11.96
C MET A 214 -3.36 14.58 -11.72
N SER A 215 -2.17 14.82 -12.26
CA SER A 215 -0.99 14.01 -12.01
C SER A 215 0.28 14.82 -12.22
N GLY A 216 1.33 14.49 -11.48
CA GLY A 216 2.62 15.21 -11.61
C GLY A 216 3.59 14.90 -10.50
N GLY A 217 4.67 15.65 -10.42
CA GLY A 217 5.58 15.63 -9.29
C GLY A 217 4.85 15.96 -7.99
N ALA A 218 5.10 15.18 -6.92
CA ALA A 218 4.37 15.39 -5.67
C ALA A 218 4.62 16.78 -5.08
N ARG A 219 5.85 17.31 -5.23
CA ARG A 219 6.20 18.67 -4.81
C ARG A 219 5.39 19.74 -5.55
N ASP A 220 5.13 19.57 -6.86
CA ASP A 220 4.36 20.52 -7.65
C ASP A 220 2.89 20.48 -7.23
N LEU A 221 2.34 19.29 -7.05
CA LEU A 221 0.97 19.10 -6.57
C LEU A 221 0.75 19.63 -5.15
N LEU A 222 1.77 19.55 -4.28
CA LEU A 222 1.71 20.12 -2.92
C LEU A 222 1.51 21.65 -2.93
N HIS A 223 1.97 22.33 -3.99
CA HIS A 223 1.88 23.78 -4.16
C HIS A 223 0.76 24.21 -5.13
N ASP A 224 0.09 23.27 -5.77
CA ASP A 224 -1.04 23.58 -6.67
C ASP A 224 -2.26 24.09 -5.89
N ASP A 225 -2.82 25.22 -6.33
CA ASP A 225 -3.93 25.89 -5.65
C ASP A 225 -5.22 25.05 -5.59
N LYS A 226 -5.47 24.21 -6.61
CA LYS A 226 -6.67 23.33 -6.61
C LYS A 226 -6.49 22.21 -5.60
N VAL A 227 -5.31 21.59 -5.56
CA VAL A 227 -4.98 20.53 -4.59
C VAL A 227 -5.01 21.08 -3.18
N ARG A 228 -4.45 22.28 -2.97
CA ARG A 228 -4.46 22.94 -1.65
C ARG A 228 -5.87 23.19 -1.14
N LYS A 229 -6.72 23.79 -1.97
CA LYS A 229 -8.12 24.08 -1.61
C LYS A 229 -8.95 22.82 -1.37
N ALA A 230 -8.76 21.77 -2.18
CA ALA A 230 -9.57 20.56 -2.11
C ALA A 230 -9.11 19.59 -1.00
N TYR A 231 -7.79 19.50 -0.73
CA TYR A 231 -7.22 18.40 0.06
C TYR A 231 -6.29 18.84 1.20
N LEU A 232 -5.79 20.11 1.22
CA LEU A 232 -4.81 20.55 2.23
C LEU A 232 -5.37 21.54 3.26
N GLY A 233 -6.64 21.93 3.14
CA GLY A 233 -7.31 22.79 4.09
C GLY A 233 -6.83 24.25 4.05
N ALA A 234 -6.39 24.73 2.91
CA ALA A 234 -5.88 26.10 2.69
C ALA A 234 -6.91 26.96 1.95
#